data_a2424488b1580e828eb4b7433669ffb5
#
_entry.id   a2424488b1580e828eb4b7433669ffb5
#
_cell.length_a   1.000
_cell.length_b   1.000
_cell.length_c   1.000
_cell.angle_alpha   90.00
_cell.angle_beta   90.00
_cell.angle_gamma   90.00
#
_symmetry.space_group_name_H-M   'P 1'
#
loop_
_entity.id
_entity.type
_entity.pdbx_description
1 polymer ?
#
loop_
_entity_poly.entity_id
_entity_poly.type
_entity_poly.pdbx_seq_one_letter_code
_entity_poly.pdbx_strand_id
1 'polypeptide(L)'
;MILITSLLLLVVVTLLALAMFHGVGLEYRIAGNNMDKQRSLQAAESAQEYGEQWLIANAPQDYGAAEIWGIPCIAGNFTTATTPVMCSNSLESTLSGGNVGAVPWGGAGSSLGVSYNPGGDLTASTSGGQNTVAQLPVVYISRLGFEGASSVDFTVDAWSFGGSSSTVSVVESVYRVTYISSCGGCP
;
A
#
# COMPACT_ATOMS: atom_id res chain seq x y z
N MET A 1 25.58 8.22 -61.62
CA MET A 1 24.95 9.21 -60.71
C MET A 1 23.76 8.61 -59.96
N ILE A 2 22.76 8.00 -60.61
CA ILE A 2 21.53 7.47 -60.01
C ILE A 2 21.84 6.39 -58.91
N LEU A 3 22.78 5.50 -59.16
CA LEU A 3 23.18 4.44 -58.21
C LEU A 3 23.72 4.99 -56.89
N ILE A 4 24.52 6.04 -56.95
CA ILE A 4 25.12 6.64 -55.76
C ILE A 4 24.05 7.35 -54.90
N THR A 5 23.12 8.07 -55.54
CA THR A 5 22.03 8.76 -54.85
C THR A 5 21.04 7.80 -54.21
N SER A 6 20.74 6.67 -54.86
CA SER A 6 19.87 5.65 -54.29
C SER A 6 20.50 4.96 -53.10
N LEU A 7 21.80 4.68 -53.13
CA LEU A 7 22.53 4.07 -52.04
C LEU A 7 22.58 5.04 -50.82
N LEU A 8 22.84 6.31 -51.04
CA LEU A 8 22.87 7.33 -50.01
C LEU A 8 21.51 7.49 -49.34
N LEU A 9 20.42 7.51 -50.14
CA LEU A 9 19.06 7.60 -49.64
C LEU A 9 18.70 6.38 -48.80
N LEU A 10 19.11 5.17 -49.21
CA LEU A 10 18.87 3.94 -48.47
C LEU A 10 19.60 3.96 -47.09
N VAL A 11 20.84 4.45 -47.05
CA VAL A 11 21.58 4.59 -45.79
C VAL A 11 20.90 5.57 -44.83
N VAL A 12 20.43 6.73 -45.36
CA VAL A 12 19.72 7.71 -44.53
C VAL A 12 18.43 7.15 -43.94
N VAL A 13 17.64 6.44 -44.75
CA VAL A 13 16.38 5.83 -44.32
C VAL A 13 16.62 4.73 -43.28
N THR A 14 17.68 3.91 -43.44
CA THR A 14 18.00 2.87 -42.48
C THR A 14 18.46 3.47 -41.13
N LEU A 15 19.25 4.55 -41.15
CA LEU A 15 19.65 5.23 -39.92
C LEU A 15 18.47 5.85 -39.16
N LEU A 16 17.54 6.47 -39.89
CA LEU A 16 16.31 7.02 -39.32
C LEU A 16 15.43 5.91 -38.70
N ALA A 17 15.27 4.79 -39.41
CA ALA A 17 14.54 3.64 -38.90
C ALA A 17 15.14 3.10 -37.60
N LEU A 18 16.46 2.92 -37.56
CA LEU A 18 17.16 2.46 -36.33
C LEU A 18 16.98 3.43 -35.16
N ALA A 19 17.03 4.74 -35.41
CA ALA A 19 16.82 5.76 -34.38
C ALA A 19 15.39 5.69 -33.80
N MET A 20 14.38 5.46 -34.60
CA MET A 20 12.98 5.30 -34.18
C MET A 20 12.80 4.05 -33.30
N PHE A 21 13.41 2.91 -33.66
CA PHE A 21 13.29 1.69 -32.88
C PHE A 21 13.87 1.81 -31.45
N HIS A 22 14.95 2.56 -31.27
CA HIS A 22 15.48 2.82 -29.92
C HIS A 22 14.53 3.64 -29.04
N GLY A 23 13.82 4.62 -29.60
CA GLY A 23 12.83 5.42 -28.87
C GLY A 23 11.66 4.58 -28.36
N VAL A 24 11.08 3.75 -29.22
CA VAL A 24 9.93 2.90 -28.91
C VAL A 24 10.22 1.93 -27.74
N GLY A 25 11.43 1.35 -27.70
CA GLY A 25 11.81 0.44 -26.63
C GLY A 25 11.85 1.08 -25.24
N LEU A 26 12.25 2.35 -25.14
CA LEU A 26 12.22 3.12 -23.90
C LEU A 26 10.79 3.45 -23.46
N GLU A 27 9.94 3.84 -24.39
CA GLU A 27 8.54 4.16 -24.14
C GLU A 27 7.78 2.96 -23.56
N TYR A 28 7.99 1.76 -24.12
CA TYR A 28 7.38 0.52 -23.57
C TYR A 28 7.83 0.22 -22.14
N ARG A 29 9.11 0.44 -21.82
CA ARG A 29 9.62 0.25 -20.45
C ARG A 29 9.03 1.24 -19.47
N ILE A 30 8.95 2.51 -19.87
CA ILE A 30 8.35 3.56 -19.02
C ILE A 30 6.85 3.28 -18.82
N ALA A 31 6.13 2.92 -19.89
CA ALA A 31 4.71 2.58 -19.79
C ALA A 31 4.47 1.36 -18.89
N GLY A 32 5.30 0.33 -19.01
CA GLY A 32 5.24 -0.86 -18.16
C GLY A 32 5.48 -0.54 -16.68
N ASN A 33 6.50 0.27 -16.38
CA ASN A 33 6.79 0.68 -15.00
C ASN A 33 5.68 1.56 -14.41
N ASN A 34 5.11 2.47 -15.21
CA ASN A 34 3.99 3.29 -14.77
C ASN A 34 2.75 2.45 -14.49
N MET A 35 2.44 1.49 -15.34
CA MET A 35 1.33 0.56 -15.13
C MET A 35 1.52 -0.28 -13.88
N ASP A 36 2.73 -0.75 -13.62
CA ASP A 36 3.06 -1.52 -12.43
C ASP A 36 2.92 -0.67 -11.16
N LYS A 37 3.37 0.59 -11.20
CA LYS A 37 3.22 1.54 -10.10
C LYS A 37 1.76 1.89 -9.83
N GLN A 38 0.95 2.11 -10.88
CA GLN A 38 -0.49 2.36 -10.71
C GLN A 38 -1.20 1.15 -10.09
N ARG A 39 -0.85 -0.06 -10.50
CA ARG A 39 -1.40 -1.30 -9.91
C ARG A 39 -1.07 -1.39 -8.42
N SER A 40 0.19 -1.13 -8.03
CA SER A 40 0.57 -1.15 -6.62
C SER A 40 -0.18 -0.08 -5.80
N LEU A 41 -0.38 1.11 -6.37
CA LEU A 41 -1.11 2.19 -5.72
C LEU A 41 -2.59 1.82 -5.52
N GLN A 42 -3.28 1.38 -6.56
CA GLN A 42 -4.69 0.98 -6.48
C GLN A 42 -4.91 -0.15 -5.46
N ALA A 43 -4.00 -1.12 -5.41
CA ALA A 43 -4.08 -2.20 -4.44
C ALA A 43 -3.84 -1.71 -3.00
N ALA A 44 -2.92 -0.76 -2.79
CA ALA A 44 -2.70 -0.13 -1.49
C ALA A 44 -3.89 0.72 -1.05
N GLU A 45 -4.47 1.53 -1.93
CA GLU A 45 -5.68 2.33 -1.67
C GLU A 45 -6.87 1.45 -1.31
N SER A 46 -7.04 0.33 -2.00
CA SER A 46 -8.09 -0.67 -1.70
C SER A 46 -7.93 -1.28 -0.31
N ALA A 47 -6.70 -1.57 0.09
CA ALA A 47 -6.42 -2.08 1.43
C ALA A 47 -6.62 -1.01 2.52
N GLN A 48 -6.27 0.24 2.23
CA GLN A 48 -6.51 1.38 3.11
C GLN A 48 -8.02 1.56 3.34
N GLU A 49 -8.82 1.59 2.27
CA GLU A 49 -10.28 1.70 2.36
C GLU A 49 -10.89 0.57 3.21
N TYR A 50 -10.40 -0.65 3.03
CA TYR A 50 -10.80 -1.77 3.88
C TYR A 50 -10.44 -1.52 5.36
N GLY A 51 -9.25 -1.01 5.65
CA GLY A 51 -8.83 -0.68 7.00
C GLY A 51 -9.71 0.38 7.65
N GLU A 52 -10.07 1.42 6.89
CA GLU A 52 -10.98 2.48 7.34
C GLU A 52 -12.40 1.95 7.60
N GLN A 53 -12.94 1.15 6.69
CA GLN A 53 -14.27 0.52 6.87
C GLN A 53 -14.28 -0.41 8.09
N TRP A 54 -13.20 -1.19 8.26
CA TRP A 54 -13.07 -2.05 9.42
C TRP A 54 -13.01 -1.23 10.72
N LEU A 55 -12.26 -0.13 10.72
CA LEU A 55 -12.14 0.78 11.87
C LEU A 55 -13.51 1.38 12.24
N ILE A 56 -14.29 1.84 11.26
CA ILE A 56 -15.65 2.36 11.47
C ILE A 56 -16.56 1.31 12.11
N ALA A 57 -16.46 0.06 11.65
CA ALA A 57 -17.29 -1.04 12.14
C ALA A 57 -16.89 -1.58 13.50
N ASN A 58 -15.61 -1.48 13.86
CA ASN A 58 -15.03 -2.12 15.04
C ASN A 58 -14.48 -1.11 16.08
N ALA A 59 -14.47 0.19 15.77
CA ALA A 59 -14.09 1.19 16.75
C ALA A 59 -15.01 1.08 17.96
N PRO A 60 -14.44 1.08 19.18
CA PRO A 60 -15.24 0.99 20.39
C PRO A 60 -16.31 2.09 20.44
N GLN A 61 -17.52 1.74 20.84
CA GLN A 61 -18.63 2.70 20.93
C GLN A 61 -18.51 3.62 22.16
N ASP A 62 -17.68 3.21 23.12
CA ASP A 62 -17.49 3.93 24.38
C ASP A 62 -16.03 4.42 24.49
N TYR A 63 -15.85 5.71 24.73
CA TYR A 63 -14.53 6.32 24.92
C TYR A 63 -13.73 5.71 26.10
N GLY A 64 -14.44 5.15 27.08
CA GLY A 64 -13.84 4.47 28.22
C GLY A 64 -13.42 3.03 27.97
N ALA A 65 -13.73 2.47 26.80
CA ALA A 65 -13.44 1.07 26.49
C ALA A 65 -11.92 0.80 26.43
N ALA A 66 -11.51 -0.31 27.00
CA ALA A 66 -10.10 -0.70 27.01
C ALA A 66 -9.52 -0.91 25.60
N GLU A 67 -10.38 -1.30 24.67
CA GLU A 67 -10.04 -1.54 23.27
C GLU A 67 -9.53 -0.29 22.54
N ILE A 68 -9.94 0.92 22.99
CA ILE A 68 -9.43 2.19 22.44
C ILE A 68 -7.91 2.32 22.62
N TRP A 69 -7.38 1.74 23.69
CA TRP A 69 -5.95 1.80 23.97
C TRP A 69 -5.13 0.97 22.99
N GLY A 70 -5.77 0.04 22.27
CA GLY A 70 -5.09 -0.88 21.38
C GLY A 70 -4.17 -1.84 22.13
N ILE A 71 -3.58 -2.75 21.41
CA ILE A 71 -2.56 -3.66 21.95
C ILE A 71 -1.18 -3.27 21.41
N PRO A 72 -0.09 -3.49 22.13
CA PRO A 72 1.25 -3.36 21.58
C PRO A 72 1.42 -4.38 20.45
N CYS A 73 1.53 -3.89 19.20
CA CYS A 73 1.66 -4.75 18.04
C CYS A 73 3.12 -5.07 17.77
N ILE A 74 3.38 -6.36 17.65
CA ILE A 74 4.65 -6.93 17.20
C ILE A 74 4.36 -7.92 16.07
N ALA A 75 5.37 -8.33 15.35
CA ALA A 75 5.22 -9.27 14.23
C ALA A 75 4.37 -10.51 14.59
N GLY A 76 4.51 -11.04 15.79
CA GLY A 76 3.75 -12.19 16.28
C GLY A 76 2.22 -12.00 16.36
N ASN A 77 1.74 -10.76 16.46
CA ASN A 77 0.30 -10.47 16.54
C ASN A 77 -0.43 -10.75 15.21
N PHE A 78 0.29 -10.75 14.10
CA PHE A 78 -0.27 -10.84 12.75
C PHE A 78 -0.08 -12.20 12.09
N THR A 79 0.69 -13.13 12.69
CA THR A 79 1.00 -14.44 12.09
C THR A 79 -0.23 -15.29 11.80
N THR A 80 -1.30 -15.10 12.55
CA THR A 80 -2.57 -15.82 12.38
C THR A 80 -3.77 -14.89 12.22
N ALA A 81 -3.55 -13.56 12.22
CA ALA A 81 -4.63 -12.59 12.13
C ALA A 81 -5.21 -12.56 10.72
N THR A 82 -6.52 -12.80 10.62
CA THR A 82 -7.30 -12.67 9.39
C THR A 82 -8.07 -11.36 9.32
N THR A 83 -8.11 -10.62 10.42
CA THR A 83 -8.79 -9.32 10.56
C THR A 83 -7.82 -8.29 11.11
N PRO A 84 -7.95 -7.01 10.76
CA PRO A 84 -7.13 -5.94 11.31
C PRO A 84 -7.20 -5.91 12.84
N VAL A 85 -6.15 -5.37 13.44
CA VAL A 85 -5.99 -5.20 14.87
C VAL A 85 -5.63 -3.73 15.14
N MET A 86 -6.25 -3.12 16.15
CA MET A 86 -5.85 -1.78 16.59
C MET A 86 -4.58 -1.85 17.42
N CYS A 87 -3.54 -1.18 16.94
CA CYS A 87 -2.24 -1.14 17.58
C CYS A 87 -2.08 0.12 18.44
N SER A 88 -1.49 -0.02 19.61
CA SER A 88 -1.15 1.10 20.50
C SER A 88 0.13 1.83 20.08
N ASN A 89 0.92 1.22 19.22
CA ASN A 89 2.18 1.73 18.71
C ASN A 89 2.11 1.96 17.20
N SER A 90 2.72 3.05 16.76
CA SER A 90 2.83 3.37 15.33
C SER A 90 3.66 2.31 14.60
N LEU A 91 3.43 2.19 13.29
CA LEU A 91 4.20 1.29 12.44
C LEU A 91 5.69 1.58 12.54
N GLU A 92 6.08 2.85 12.56
CA GLU A 92 7.47 3.31 12.70
C GLU A 92 8.12 2.84 14.01
N SER A 93 7.38 2.89 15.12
CA SER A 93 7.92 2.49 16.44
C SER A 93 8.11 0.98 16.57
N THR A 94 7.39 0.20 15.76
CA THR A 94 7.49 -1.27 15.72
C THR A 94 8.74 -1.73 14.99
N LEU A 95 9.30 -0.86 14.17
CA LEU A 95 10.51 -1.12 13.40
C LEU A 95 11.73 -0.71 14.22
N SER A 96 12.69 -1.58 14.33
CA SER A 96 13.93 -1.31 15.07
C SER A 96 14.60 -0.03 14.58
N GLY A 97 14.49 1.05 15.36
CA GLY A 97 15.17 2.30 15.11
C GLY A 97 14.29 3.47 14.65
N GLY A 98 12.97 3.33 14.56
CA GLY A 98 12.06 4.46 14.25
C GLY A 98 12.32 5.12 12.89
N ASN A 99 12.92 4.39 11.95
CA ASN A 99 13.29 4.92 10.65
C ASN A 99 12.33 4.41 9.57
N VAL A 100 11.49 5.29 9.05
CA VAL A 100 10.53 5.01 7.97
C VAL A 100 11.22 4.39 6.74
N GLY A 101 12.48 4.76 6.49
CA GLY A 101 13.28 4.16 5.42
C GLY A 101 13.71 2.72 5.68
N ALA A 102 13.58 2.25 6.93
CA ALA A 102 13.87 0.88 7.33
C ALA A 102 12.63 -0.01 7.39
N VAL A 103 11.45 0.53 7.04
CA VAL A 103 10.23 -0.28 6.92
C VAL A 103 10.49 -1.33 5.85
N PRO A 104 10.38 -2.63 6.17
CA PRO A 104 10.59 -3.69 5.19
C PRO A 104 9.38 -3.76 4.26
N TRP A 105 9.23 -2.74 3.43
CA TRP A 105 8.18 -2.69 2.42
C TRP A 105 8.29 -3.83 1.40
N GLY A 106 9.14 -4.80 1.61
CA GLY A 106 9.39 -5.83 0.64
C GLY A 106 10.13 -7.08 1.11
N GLY A 107 10.25 -7.28 2.40
CA GLY A 107 10.93 -8.47 2.91
C GLY A 107 9.96 -9.58 3.33
N ALA A 108 10.34 -10.84 3.14
CA ALA A 108 9.66 -12.02 3.68
C ALA A 108 9.61 -12.08 5.22
N GLY A 109 9.85 -10.96 5.91
CA GLY A 109 9.79 -10.78 7.34
C GLY A 109 8.86 -9.65 7.78
N SER A 110 8.17 -8.98 6.88
CA SER A 110 7.20 -7.94 7.21
C SER A 110 5.86 -8.55 7.59
N SER A 111 5.84 -9.33 8.64
CA SER A 111 4.62 -9.84 9.28
C SER A 111 3.94 -8.78 10.15
N LEU A 112 4.10 -7.50 9.80
CA LEU A 112 3.38 -6.39 10.40
C LEU A 112 2.17 -6.06 9.52
N GLY A 113 1.01 -6.09 10.13
CA GLY A 113 -0.25 -5.84 9.45
C GLY A 113 -0.95 -7.09 8.92
N VAL A 114 -2.15 -6.91 8.44
CA VAL A 114 -3.02 -7.98 7.95
C VAL A 114 -3.09 -7.91 6.43
N SER A 115 -2.88 -9.06 5.80
CA SER A 115 -3.02 -9.17 4.35
C SER A 115 -4.48 -9.02 3.94
N TYR A 116 -4.71 -8.16 2.95
CA TYR A 116 -6.01 -7.91 2.36
C TYR A 116 -6.10 -8.56 0.98
N ASN A 117 -7.12 -9.36 0.79
CA ASN A 117 -7.41 -9.97 -0.51
C ASN A 117 -8.91 -9.83 -0.81
N PRO A 118 -9.32 -8.79 -1.53
CA PRO A 118 -10.72 -8.52 -1.82
C PRO A 118 -11.30 -9.65 -2.66
N GLY A 119 -12.31 -10.34 -2.13
CA GLY A 119 -13.01 -11.40 -2.84
C GLY A 119 -12.16 -12.63 -3.22
N GLY A 120 -10.88 -12.68 -2.85
CA GLY A 120 -9.96 -13.72 -3.29
C GLY A 120 -9.43 -13.53 -4.72
N ASP A 121 -9.68 -12.39 -5.34
CA ASP A 121 -9.37 -12.13 -6.75
C ASP A 121 -7.89 -11.79 -7.00
N LEU A 122 -7.17 -11.33 -5.97
CA LEU A 122 -5.74 -11.06 -6.07
C LEU A 122 -4.92 -12.33 -5.83
N THR A 123 -3.97 -12.56 -6.69
CA THR A 123 -3.02 -13.68 -6.55
C THR A 123 -1.63 -13.14 -6.30
N ALA A 124 -0.98 -13.61 -5.23
CA ALA A 124 0.42 -13.32 -4.98
C ALA A 124 1.29 -14.14 -5.92
N SER A 125 1.94 -13.48 -6.89
CA SER A 125 2.82 -14.14 -7.85
C SER A 125 3.76 -13.14 -8.50
N THR A 126 5.03 -13.48 -8.58
CA THR A 126 6.05 -12.72 -9.31
C THR A 126 6.15 -13.10 -10.79
N SER A 127 5.36 -14.11 -11.23
CA SER A 127 5.40 -14.60 -12.61
C SER A 127 4.57 -13.74 -13.58
N GLY A 128 3.93 -12.68 -13.07
CA GLY A 128 3.04 -11.82 -13.86
C GLY A 128 1.64 -12.43 -14.08
N GLY A 129 0.75 -11.64 -14.63
CA GLY A 129 -0.63 -12.01 -14.95
C GLY A 129 -1.61 -10.87 -14.66
N GLN A 130 -2.85 -11.05 -15.10
CA GLN A 130 -3.93 -10.15 -14.68
C GLN A 130 -4.25 -10.45 -13.21
N ASN A 131 -4.51 -9.42 -12.44
CA ASN A 131 -4.81 -9.52 -11.00
C ASN A 131 -3.70 -10.17 -10.15
N THR A 132 -2.44 -10.18 -10.64
CA THR A 132 -1.29 -10.65 -9.86
C THR A 132 -0.53 -9.47 -9.28
N VAL A 133 -0.15 -9.61 -8.02
CA VAL A 133 0.75 -8.73 -7.29
C VAL A 133 1.90 -9.57 -6.73
N ALA A 134 3.07 -9.00 -6.58
CA ALA A 134 4.21 -9.76 -6.05
C ALA A 134 3.96 -10.26 -4.62
N GLN A 135 3.19 -9.48 -3.85
CA GLN A 135 2.71 -9.84 -2.52
C GLN A 135 1.35 -9.16 -2.30
N LEU A 136 0.45 -9.81 -1.58
CA LEU A 136 -0.86 -9.25 -1.25
C LEU A 136 -0.72 -7.92 -0.52
N PRO A 137 -1.65 -6.98 -0.73
CA PRO A 137 -1.72 -5.74 0.03
C PRO A 137 -1.82 -6.01 1.52
N VAL A 138 -1.29 -5.11 2.31
CA VAL A 138 -1.27 -5.22 3.77
C VAL A 138 -1.80 -3.93 4.37
N VAL A 139 -2.57 -4.05 5.45
CA VAL A 139 -3.08 -2.93 6.23
C VAL A 139 -2.60 -3.03 7.68
N TYR A 140 -2.22 -1.88 8.24
CA TYR A 140 -1.85 -1.72 9.64
C TYR A 140 -2.64 -0.54 10.21
N ILE A 141 -3.26 -0.73 11.38
CA ILE A 141 -4.05 0.32 12.04
C ILE A 141 -3.39 0.61 13.37
N SER A 142 -3.04 1.87 13.60
CA SER A 142 -2.48 2.30 14.87
C SER A 142 -3.18 3.53 15.43
N ARG A 143 -3.18 3.61 16.75
CA ARG A 143 -3.64 4.81 17.43
C ARG A 143 -2.57 5.89 17.36
N LEU A 144 -2.92 7.05 16.81
CA LEU A 144 -2.03 8.20 16.78
C LEU A 144 -2.06 8.96 18.12
N GLY A 145 -3.25 9.18 18.67
CA GLY A 145 -3.39 9.92 19.92
C GLY A 145 -4.83 10.18 20.32
N PHE A 146 -4.97 10.83 21.45
CA PHE A 146 -6.27 11.33 21.94
C PHE A 146 -6.39 12.81 21.63
N GLU A 147 -7.51 13.19 21.06
CA GLU A 147 -7.81 14.60 20.73
C GLU A 147 -8.98 15.07 21.59
N GLY A 148 -8.63 15.82 22.65
CA GLY A 148 -9.59 16.23 23.66
C GLY A 148 -10.14 15.08 24.51
N ALA A 149 -11.36 15.26 25.02
CA ALA A 149 -11.98 14.32 25.95
C ALA A 149 -12.87 13.26 25.30
N SER A 150 -13.05 13.31 23.98
CA SER A 150 -14.04 12.46 23.30
C SER A 150 -13.65 12.03 21.90
N SER A 151 -12.41 12.23 21.49
CA SER A 151 -11.96 11.83 20.15
C SER A 151 -10.62 11.11 20.21
N VAL A 152 -10.46 10.15 19.33
CA VAL A 152 -9.19 9.41 19.15
C VAL A 152 -8.85 9.41 17.66
N ASP A 153 -7.62 9.73 17.37
CA ASP A 153 -7.08 9.66 16.02
C ASP A 153 -6.34 8.34 15.80
N PHE A 154 -6.65 7.72 14.68
CA PHE A 154 -6.00 6.50 14.21
C PHE A 154 -5.30 6.78 12.89
N THR A 155 -4.16 6.16 12.69
CA THR A 155 -3.53 6.03 11.37
C THR A 155 -3.92 4.70 10.76
N VAL A 156 -4.22 4.72 9.48
CA VAL A 156 -4.41 3.53 8.67
C VAL A 156 -3.34 3.54 7.59
N ASP A 157 -2.35 2.69 7.79
CA ASP A 157 -1.23 2.50 6.87
C ASP A 157 -1.51 1.30 5.99
N ALA A 158 -1.40 1.47 4.69
CA ALA A 158 -1.53 0.37 3.76
C ALA A 158 -0.41 0.40 2.73
N TRP A 159 0.07 -0.77 2.34
CA TRP A 159 1.07 -0.89 1.29
C TRP A 159 0.80 -2.10 0.41
N SER A 160 1.21 -2.01 -0.81
CA SER A 160 1.11 -3.09 -1.78
C SER A 160 2.27 -3.07 -2.76
N PHE A 161 2.52 -4.25 -3.30
CA PHE A 161 3.45 -4.43 -4.40
C PHE A 161 2.72 -4.38 -5.74
N GLY A 162 3.44 -3.99 -6.78
CA GLY A 162 3.01 -4.22 -8.15
C GLY A 162 3.17 -5.68 -8.57
N GLY A 163 3.24 -5.93 -9.85
CA GLY A 163 3.61 -7.25 -10.39
C GLY A 163 5.09 -7.59 -10.12
N SER A 164 5.89 -6.59 -9.76
CA SER A 164 7.29 -6.73 -9.36
C SER A 164 7.47 -6.46 -7.87
N SER A 165 8.33 -7.22 -7.20
CA SER A 165 8.71 -7.00 -5.81
C SER A 165 9.55 -5.74 -5.59
N SER A 166 10.02 -5.10 -6.65
CA SER A 166 10.73 -3.82 -6.59
C SER A 166 9.81 -2.60 -6.64
N THR A 167 8.54 -2.78 -7.01
CA THR A 167 7.56 -1.71 -7.10
C THR A 167 6.65 -1.79 -5.89
N VAL A 168 6.75 -0.82 -5.00
CA VAL A 168 5.90 -0.72 -3.80
C VAL A 168 5.21 0.63 -3.76
N SER A 169 3.97 0.67 -3.32
CA SER A 169 3.23 1.88 -2.97
C SER A 169 2.76 1.79 -1.54
N VAL A 170 2.87 2.90 -0.84
CA VAL A 170 2.43 3.07 0.54
C VAL A 170 1.47 4.24 0.57
N VAL A 171 0.37 4.07 1.25
CA VAL A 171 -0.63 5.11 1.51
C VAL A 171 -0.95 5.14 3.00
N GLU A 172 -1.16 6.32 3.52
CA GLU A 172 -1.48 6.57 4.92
C GLU A 172 -2.68 7.50 4.98
N SER A 173 -3.62 7.22 5.86
CA SER A 173 -4.67 8.16 6.24
C SER A 173 -4.78 8.30 7.74
N VAL A 174 -5.29 9.45 8.17
CA VAL A 174 -5.63 9.71 9.56
C VAL A 174 -7.14 9.75 9.68
N TYR A 175 -7.68 8.88 10.51
CA TYR A 175 -9.11 8.77 10.73
C TYR A 175 -9.45 9.15 12.18
N ARG A 176 -10.35 10.12 12.35
CA ARG A 176 -10.81 10.55 13.67
C ARG A 176 -12.12 9.88 14.04
N VAL A 177 -12.10 9.16 15.14
CA VAL A 177 -13.31 8.63 15.77
C VAL A 177 -13.73 9.56 16.90
N THR A 178 -14.94 10.12 16.79
CA THR A 178 -15.51 10.98 17.84
C THR A 178 -16.58 10.20 18.59
N TYR A 179 -16.43 10.12 19.89
CA TYR A 179 -17.36 9.46 20.77
C TYR A 179 -18.36 10.46 21.30
N ILE A 180 -19.63 10.20 21.07
CA ILE A 180 -20.70 10.94 21.73
C ILE A 180 -20.75 10.39 23.15
N SER A 181 -20.31 11.20 24.13
CA SER A 181 -20.58 10.85 25.52
C SER A 181 -22.09 10.76 25.65
N SER A 182 -22.61 9.53 25.75
CA SER A 182 -23.98 9.33 26.17
C SER A 182 -24.08 9.97 27.55
N CYS A 183 -24.77 11.11 27.64
CA CYS A 183 -25.15 11.68 28.92
C CYS A 183 -25.96 10.63 29.68
N GLY A 184 -25.29 9.77 30.41
CA GLY A 184 -25.90 8.94 31.42
C GLY A 184 -26.37 9.84 32.58
N GLY A 185 -27.51 10.50 32.37
CA GLY A 185 -28.10 11.32 33.41
C GLY A 185 -28.21 12.80 33.09
N CYS A 186 -28.66 13.16 31.89
CA CYS A 186 -29.28 14.49 31.71
C CYS A 186 -30.66 14.46 32.37
N PRO A 187 -30.96 15.38 33.33
CA PRO A 187 -32.23 15.45 34.02
C PRO A 187 -33.39 15.81 33.11
#